data_73baa9880312bd4d46e0236940863d83
#
_entry.id   73baa9880312bd4d46e0236940863d83
#
_cell.length_a   1.000
_cell.length_b   1.000
_cell.length_c   1.000
_cell.angle_alpha   90.00
_cell.angle_beta   90.00
_cell.angle_gamma   90.00
#
_symmetry.space_group_name_H-M   'P 1'
#
loop_
_entity.id
_entity.type
_entity.pdbx_description
1 polymer ?
#
loop_
_entity_poly.entity_id
_entity_poly.type
_entity_poly.pdbx_seq_one_letter_code
_entity_poly.pdbx_strand_id
1 'polypeptide(L)'
;MLEQAELEVDDGMFNHSFARGLKVLFAFRGAQSAMSLSEVAQAVGTSVSTAQRTVYTLEKLGLISKSPKTRKFSPTLRVLELGYNYIAADPLVEAANPFLAELSNITGETVNLTEPLDHEMVYVSRVVAAKFIPIHMPIGSRIPMYCTASGRAYLGALPEDAAQAILDASPLQRHTQWTETDPARLMEIVRQARREGIAHNKE
;
A
#
# COMPACT_ATOMS: atom_id res chain seq x y z
N MET A 1 -6.11 3.58 -5.15
CA MET A 1 -7.55 3.87 -5.31
C MET A 1 -8.01 5.23 -4.79
N LEU A 2 -7.55 5.79 -3.70
CA LEU A 2 -7.79 7.22 -3.43
C LEU A 2 -7.12 8.17 -4.46
N GLU A 3 -6.23 7.65 -5.30
CA GLU A 3 -5.55 8.40 -6.36
C GLU A 3 -6.35 8.49 -7.67
N GLN A 4 -7.26 7.57 -7.97
CA GLN A 4 -7.94 7.48 -9.26
C GLN A 4 -9.47 7.47 -9.17
N ALA A 5 -10.05 7.23 -8.01
CA ALA A 5 -11.43 7.58 -7.82
C ALA A 5 -11.48 9.12 -7.72
N GLU A 6 -11.64 9.80 -8.83
CA GLU A 6 -12.57 10.92 -8.83
C GLU A 6 -13.82 10.34 -8.22
N LEU A 7 -13.94 10.55 -6.90
CA LEU A 7 -15.16 10.25 -6.20
C LEU A 7 -16.18 11.24 -6.74
N GLU A 8 -16.72 10.96 -7.92
CA GLU A 8 -18.00 11.45 -8.38
C GLU A 8 -19.09 10.82 -7.50
N VAL A 9 -18.89 10.93 -6.20
CA VAL A 9 -19.95 10.69 -5.23
C VAL A 9 -20.75 11.99 -5.22
N ASP A 10 -21.75 12.06 -6.08
CA ASP A 10 -22.79 13.09 -6.01
C ASP A 10 -23.78 12.72 -4.90
N ASP A 11 -23.24 12.65 -3.69
CA ASP A 11 -23.99 12.42 -2.46
C ASP A 11 -23.81 13.65 -1.55
N GLY A 12 -24.91 14.31 -1.24
CA GLY A 12 -24.93 15.47 -0.35
C GLY A 12 -24.33 15.20 1.06
N MET A 13 -24.12 13.94 1.43
CA MET A 13 -23.44 13.53 2.67
C MET A 13 -21.92 13.47 2.52
N PHE A 14 -21.37 13.43 1.29
CA PHE A 14 -19.93 13.29 1.07
C PHE A 14 -19.17 14.60 1.34
N ASN A 15 -18.24 14.56 2.30
CA ASN A 15 -17.42 15.73 2.65
C ASN A 15 -16.16 15.82 1.76
N HIS A 16 -16.29 16.49 0.61
CA HIS A 16 -15.20 16.70 -0.34
C HIS A 16 -13.96 17.40 0.26
N SER A 17 -14.15 18.30 1.24
CA SER A 17 -13.02 18.98 1.90
C SER A 17 -12.23 18.04 2.77
N PHE A 18 -12.90 17.13 3.50
CA PHE A 18 -12.26 16.09 4.28
C PHE A 18 -11.53 15.08 3.39
N ALA A 19 -12.19 14.59 2.33
CA ALA A 19 -11.58 13.68 1.36
C ALA A 19 -10.32 14.27 0.73
N ARG A 20 -10.32 15.59 0.42
CA ARG A 20 -9.14 16.28 -0.09
C ARG A 20 -8.01 16.33 0.94
N GLY A 21 -8.32 16.51 2.22
CA GLY A 21 -7.35 16.45 3.30
C GLY A 21 -6.63 15.10 3.35
N LEU A 22 -7.38 14.01 3.24
CA LEU A 22 -6.82 12.65 3.15
C LEU A 22 -5.99 12.46 1.89
N LYS A 23 -6.45 12.92 0.71
CA LYS A 23 -5.67 12.87 -0.54
C LYS A 23 -4.30 13.56 -0.39
N VAL A 24 -4.24 14.70 0.31
CA VAL A 24 -2.95 15.38 0.58
C VAL A 24 -2.02 14.49 1.42
N LEU A 25 -2.52 13.83 2.46
CA LEU A 25 -1.69 12.93 3.28
C LEU A 25 -1.19 11.73 2.47
N PHE A 26 -2.02 11.14 1.63
CA PHE A 26 -1.65 10.02 0.77
C PHE A 26 -0.70 10.40 -0.38
N ALA A 27 -0.61 11.68 -0.75
CA ALA A 27 0.30 12.14 -1.79
C ALA A 27 1.79 12.11 -1.37
N PHE A 28 2.08 12.09 -0.06
CA PHE A 28 3.45 11.97 0.45
C PHE A 28 3.92 10.51 0.39
N ARG A 29 4.49 10.08 -0.75
CA ARG A 29 4.96 8.71 -0.96
C ARG A 29 6.36 8.67 -1.57
N GLY A 30 7.16 7.68 -1.15
CA GLY A 30 8.46 7.37 -1.76
C GLY A 30 9.37 8.60 -1.89
N ALA A 31 9.77 8.92 -3.12
CA ALA A 31 10.63 10.08 -3.41
C ALA A 31 9.96 11.44 -3.13
N GLN A 32 8.63 11.49 -3.00
CA GLN A 32 7.86 12.69 -2.68
C GLN A 32 7.58 12.82 -1.17
N SER A 33 8.51 12.41 -0.34
CA SER A 33 8.39 12.54 1.13
C SER A 33 8.33 13.99 1.63
N ALA A 34 8.70 14.96 0.79
CA ALA A 34 8.57 16.40 1.08
C ALA A 34 8.17 17.18 -0.18
N MET A 35 7.07 17.94 -0.12
CA MET A 35 6.50 18.69 -1.24
C MET A 35 6.31 20.16 -0.93
N SER A 36 6.54 21.03 -1.93
CA SER A 36 6.11 22.42 -1.92
C SER A 36 4.59 22.51 -2.05
N LEU A 37 4.02 23.68 -1.78
CA LEU A 37 2.58 23.91 -1.92
C LEU A 37 2.07 23.67 -3.36
N SER A 38 2.87 24.03 -4.35
CA SER A 38 2.53 23.84 -5.76
C SER A 38 2.55 22.34 -6.15
N GLU A 39 3.56 21.58 -5.65
CA GLU A 39 3.64 20.14 -5.84
C GLU A 39 2.45 19.42 -5.17
N VAL A 40 2.03 19.86 -3.96
CA VAL A 40 0.82 19.33 -3.31
C VAL A 40 -0.42 19.63 -4.14
N ALA A 41 -0.60 20.87 -4.62
CA ALA A 41 -1.76 21.25 -5.43
C ALA A 41 -1.86 20.39 -6.70
N GLN A 42 -0.72 20.17 -7.38
CA GLN A 42 -0.63 19.31 -8.55
C GLN A 42 -0.96 17.85 -8.23
N ALA A 43 -0.39 17.30 -7.16
CA ALA A 43 -0.57 15.90 -6.78
C ALA A 43 -2.04 15.55 -6.45
N VAL A 44 -2.81 16.51 -5.91
CA VAL A 44 -4.22 16.25 -5.55
C VAL A 44 -5.22 16.87 -6.56
N GLY A 45 -4.75 17.42 -7.67
CA GLY A 45 -5.60 17.94 -8.73
C GLY A 45 -6.43 19.18 -8.32
N THR A 46 -5.83 20.13 -7.54
CA THR A 46 -6.58 21.28 -7.04
C THR A 46 -5.83 22.61 -7.26
N SER A 47 -6.51 23.75 -7.04
CA SER A 47 -5.85 25.06 -7.08
C SER A 47 -4.88 25.24 -5.90
N VAL A 48 -3.82 26.05 -6.09
CA VAL A 48 -2.85 26.36 -5.03
C VAL A 48 -3.52 27.00 -3.82
N SER A 49 -4.54 27.84 -4.01
CA SER A 49 -5.30 28.46 -2.91
C SER A 49 -6.08 27.43 -2.09
N THR A 50 -6.68 26.44 -2.76
CA THR A 50 -7.37 25.33 -2.06
C THR A 50 -6.37 24.42 -1.34
N ALA A 51 -5.26 24.07 -1.99
CA ALA A 51 -4.18 23.30 -1.34
C ALA A 51 -3.64 24.02 -0.12
N GLN A 52 -3.47 25.36 -0.18
CA GLN A 52 -3.00 26.16 0.95
C GLN A 52 -3.90 26.02 2.17
N ARG A 53 -5.21 26.10 1.98
CA ARG A 53 -6.17 25.94 3.10
C ARG A 53 -6.11 24.54 3.70
N THR A 54 -6.03 23.51 2.87
CA THR A 54 -5.91 22.11 3.30
C THR A 54 -4.63 21.86 4.06
N VAL A 55 -3.50 22.29 3.50
CA VAL A 55 -2.16 22.17 4.12
C VAL A 55 -2.10 22.94 5.44
N TYR A 56 -2.65 24.15 5.50
CA TYR A 56 -2.72 24.91 6.75
C TYR A 56 -3.48 24.16 7.84
N THR A 57 -4.63 23.55 7.51
CA THR A 57 -5.42 22.75 8.45
C THR A 57 -4.63 21.54 8.94
N LEU A 58 -4.00 20.78 8.03
CA LEU A 58 -3.20 19.60 8.39
C LEU A 58 -1.97 19.98 9.25
N GLU A 59 -1.36 21.14 8.97
CA GLU A 59 -0.25 21.68 9.78
C GLU A 59 -0.73 22.07 11.20
N LYS A 60 -1.90 22.72 11.32
CA LYS A 60 -2.49 23.05 12.62
C LYS A 60 -2.90 21.83 13.45
N LEU A 61 -3.33 20.76 12.78
CA LEU A 61 -3.58 19.46 13.39
C LEU A 61 -2.28 18.70 13.75
N GLY A 62 -1.12 19.20 13.30
CA GLY A 62 0.18 18.58 13.52
C GLY A 62 0.44 17.33 12.69
N LEU A 63 -0.39 17.05 11.66
CA LEU A 63 -0.22 15.90 10.77
C LEU A 63 0.89 16.11 9.74
N ILE A 64 1.14 17.35 9.35
CA ILE A 64 2.28 17.74 8.49
C ILE A 64 3.04 18.87 9.13
N SER A 65 4.29 19.06 8.74
CA SER A 65 5.14 20.17 9.16
C SER A 65 5.82 20.81 7.97
N LYS A 66 6.10 22.11 8.09
CA LYS A 66 6.82 22.88 7.08
C LYS A 66 8.28 23.06 7.47
N SER A 67 9.18 22.63 6.61
CA SER A 67 10.62 22.88 6.79
C SER A 67 10.92 24.37 6.68
N PRO A 68 11.58 25.00 7.67
CA PRO A 68 11.97 26.40 7.58
C PRO A 68 13.02 26.66 6.50
N LYS A 69 13.87 25.67 6.19
CA LYS A 69 14.93 25.77 5.19
C LYS A 69 14.43 25.63 3.77
N THR A 70 13.67 24.55 3.49
CA THR A 70 13.24 24.22 2.12
C THR A 70 11.86 24.75 1.78
N ARG A 71 11.09 25.20 2.77
CA ARG A 71 9.69 25.60 2.66
C ARG A 71 8.75 24.48 2.18
N LYS A 72 9.25 23.24 2.10
CA LYS A 72 8.49 22.06 1.77
C LYS A 72 7.76 21.50 3.00
N PHE A 73 6.64 20.82 2.75
CA PHE A 73 5.83 20.13 3.75
C PHE A 73 6.18 18.66 3.75
N SER A 74 6.14 18.02 4.90
CA SER A 74 6.29 16.57 5.08
C SER A 74 5.36 16.06 6.19
N PRO A 75 4.93 14.78 6.17
CA PRO A 75 4.21 14.16 7.26
C PRO A 75 5.01 14.21 8.57
N THR A 76 4.30 14.28 9.69
CA THR A 76 4.89 14.14 11.03
C THR A 76 4.67 12.72 11.55
N LEU A 77 5.30 12.41 12.67
CA LEU A 77 5.10 11.15 13.39
C LEU A 77 3.62 10.91 13.77
N ARG A 78 2.83 11.98 13.93
CA ARG A 78 1.41 11.87 14.28
C ARG A 78 0.58 11.10 13.24
N VAL A 79 0.98 11.10 11.97
CA VAL A 79 0.30 10.30 10.93
C VAL A 79 0.41 8.80 11.21
N LEU A 80 1.49 8.36 11.89
CA LEU A 80 1.68 6.96 12.23
C LEU A 80 0.63 6.46 13.25
N GLU A 81 0.10 7.34 14.11
CA GLU A 81 -0.94 6.96 15.09
C GLU A 81 -2.18 6.35 14.42
N LEU A 82 -2.53 6.81 13.21
CA LEU A 82 -3.67 6.28 12.45
C LEU A 82 -3.43 4.84 11.99
N GLY A 83 -2.25 4.55 11.44
CA GLY A 83 -1.88 3.20 10.99
C GLY A 83 -1.58 2.25 12.16
N TYR A 84 -0.98 2.76 13.23
CA TYR A 84 -0.69 1.97 14.42
C TYR A 84 -1.96 1.36 15.04
N ASN A 85 -3.04 2.14 15.14
CA ASN A 85 -4.31 1.66 15.68
C ASN A 85 -4.86 0.45 14.92
N TYR A 86 -4.66 0.40 13.59
CA TYR A 86 -5.04 -0.77 12.79
C TYR A 86 -4.20 -2.00 13.19
N ILE A 87 -2.89 -1.89 13.11
CA ILE A 87 -1.97 -3.03 13.35
C ILE A 87 -2.06 -3.52 14.81
N ALA A 88 -2.21 -2.61 15.78
CA ALA A 88 -2.30 -2.95 17.20
C ALA A 88 -3.62 -3.65 17.57
N ALA A 89 -4.68 -3.44 16.79
CA ALA A 89 -6.00 -4.03 17.03
C ALA A 89 -6.27 -5.27 16.16
N ASP A 90 -5.37 -5.61 15.25
CA ASP A 90 -5.58 -6.69 14.29
C ASP A 90 -5.28 -8.07 14.95
N PRO A 91 -6.31 -8.92 15.16
CA PRO A 91 -6.14 -10.23 15.78
C PRO A 91 -5.33 -11.20 14.91
N LEU A 92 -5.30 -11.00 13.59
CA LEU A 92 -4.51 -11.83 12.68
C LEU A 92 -3.02 -11.55 12.89
N VAL A 93 -2.62 -10.29 13.00
CA VAL A 93 -1.23 -9.90 13.26
C VAL A 93 -0.77 -10.43 14.61
N GLU A 94 -1.59 -10.29 15.66
CA GLU A 94 -1.29 -10.80 17.00
C GLU A 94 -1.08 -12.32 16.99
N ALA A 95 -2.03 -13.05 16.40
CA ALA A 95 -1.99 -14.51 16.33
C ALA A 95 -0.85 -15.05 15.46
N ALA A 96 -0.52 -14.37 14.35
CA ALA A 96 0.50 -14.84 13.41
C ALA A 96 1.94 -14.60 13.87
N ASN A 97 2.22 -13.53 14.62
CA ASN A 97 3.58 -13.12 14.97
C ASN A 97 4.46 -14.22 15.59
N PRO A 98 3.97 -15.06 16.53
CA PRO A 98 4.78 -16.16 17.08
C PRO A 98 5.22 -17.17 16.01
N PHE A 99 4.32 -17.51 15.09
CA PHE A 99 4.59 -18.45 13.98
C PHE A 99 5.56 -17.86 12.95
N LEU A 100 5.44 -16.56 12.65
CA LEU A 100 6.38 -15.87 11.76
C LEU A 100 7.80 -15.87 12.37
N ALA A 101 7.91 -15.62 13.66
CA ALA A 101 9.18 -15.65 14.37
C ALA A 101 9.80 -17.07 14.39
N GLU A 102 9.01 -18.11 14.68
CA GLU A 102 9.44 -19.50 14.62
C GLU A 102 9.92 -19.88 13.22
N LEU A 103 9.14 -19.57 12.20
CA LEU A 103 9.48 -19.88 10.80
C LEU A 103 10.76 -19.15 10.37
N SER A 104 10.93 -17.89 10.75
CA SER A 104 12.15 -17.14 10.47
C SER A 104 13.37 -17.76 11.15
N ASN A 105 13.24 -18.22 12.39
CA ASN A 105 14.32 -18.88 13.12
C ASN A 105 14.71 -20.22 12.50
N ILE A 106 13.73 -21.03 12.06
CA ILE A 106 13.98 -22.34 11.45
C ILE A 106 14.64 -22.20 10.07
N THR A 107 14.14 -21.24 9.25
CA THR A 107 14.57 -21.10 7.86
C THR A 107 15.78 -20.19 7.69
N GLY A 108 16.04 -19.29 8.63
CA GLY A 108 17.00 -18.20 8.49
C GLY A 108 16.58 -17.15 7.47
N GLU A 109 15.29 -17.12 7.07
CA GLU A 109 14.73 -16.23 6.06
C GLU A 109 13.85 -15.13 6.66
N THR A 110 13.75 -14.01 5.96
CA THR A 110 12.76 -12.98 6.29
C THR A 110 11.35 -13.51 5.99
N VAL A 111 10.49 -13.45 6.99
CA VAL A 111 9.09 -13.88 6.89
C VAL A 111 8.17 -12.68 7.05
N ASN A 112 7.17 -12.60 6.18
CA ASN A 112 6.25 -11.48 6.15
C ASN A 112 4.80 -11.95 6.23
N LEU A 113 3.95 -11.15 6.88
CA LEU A 113 2.51 -11.22 6.76
C LEU A 113 2.03 -10.05 5.90
N THR A 114 1.16 -10.35 4.95
CA THR A 114 0.55 -9.34 4.09
C THR A 114 -0.95 -9.52 4.06
N GLU A 115 -1.68 -8.41 3.98
CA GLU A 115 -3.13 -8.40 3.83
C GLU A 115 -3.54 -7.75 2.51
N PRO A 116 -4.69 -8.16 1.96
CA PRO A 116 -5.18 -7.60 0.71
C PRO A 116 -5.75 -6.19 0.91
N LEU A 117 -5.43 -5.31 -0.03
CA LEU A 117 -6.06 -3.99 -0.15
C LEU A 117 -6.20 -3.64 -1.64
N ASP A 118 -7.42 -3.58 -2.11
CA ASP A 118 -7.73 -3.38 -3.53
C ASP A 118 -7.16 -4.49 -4.42
N HIS A 119 -6.17 -4.18 -5.25
CA HIS A 119 -5.43 -5.12 -6.11
C HIS A 119 -3.97 -5.29 -5.68
N GLU A 120 -3.66 -4.93 -4.43
CA GLU A 120 -2.30 -5.00 -3.86
C GLU A 120 -2.31 -5.75 -2.52
N MET A 121 -1.15 -6.26 -2.14
CA MET A 121 -0.89 -6.78 -0.80
C MET A 121 -0.13 -5.73 0.01
N VAL A 122 -0.53 -5.53 1.26
CA VAL A 122 0.09 -4.60 2.21
C VAL A 122 0.85 -5.39 3.27
N TYR A 123 2.11 -5.05 3.53
CA TYR A 123 2.88 -5.63 4.63
C TYR A 123 2.33 -5.15 5.96
N VAL A 124 1.81 -6.07 6.79
CA VAL A 124 1.25 -5.78 8.13
C VAL A 124 2.13 -6.31 9.26
N SER A 125 2.95 -7.34 9.00
CA SER A 125 3.98 -7.81 9.92
C SER A 125 5.20 -8.32 9.18
N ARG A 126 6.38 -8.22 9.81
CA ARG A 126 7.66 -8.61 9.20
C ARG A 126 8.67 -9.02 10.27
N VAL A 127 9.17 -10.25 10.15
CA VAL A 127 10.31 -10.74 10.91
C VAL A 127 11.53 -10.78 9.99
N VAL A 128 12.49 -9.91 10.24
CA VAL A 128 13.66 -9.73 9.37
C VAL A 128 14.79 -10.67 9.80
N ALA A 129 15.24 -11.53 8.90
CA ALA A 129 16.45 -12.32 9.10
C ALA A 129 17.71 -11.45 8.99
N ALA A 130 18.76 -11.79 9.76
CA ALA A 130 20.06 -11.15 9.66
C ALA A 130 20.76 -11.56 8.35
N LYS A 131 20.48 -10.85 7.25
CA LYS A 131 21.10 -11.06 5.94
C LYS A 131 22.00 -9.90 5.55
N PHE A 132 22.98 -10.20 4.70
CA PHE A 132 23.98 -9.25 4.24
C PHE A 132 23.40 -8.09 3.39
N ILE A 133 22.27 -8.32 2.72
CA ILE A 133 21.57 -7.30 1.91
C ILE A 133 20.11 -7.19 2.40
N PRO A 134 19.78 -6.17 3.20
CA PRO A 134 18.42 -5.96 3.64
C PRO A 134 17.57 -5.40 2.49
N ILE A 135 16.53 -6.12 2.09
CA ILE A 135 15.47 -5.54 1.26
C ILE A 135 14.62 -4.65 2.17
N HIS A 136 14.61 -3.35 1.90
CA HIS A 136 13.86 -2.39 2.70
C HIS A 136 12.39 -2.35 2.25
N MET A 137 11.56 -3.13 2.92
CA MET A 137 10.10 -3.15 2.75
C MET A 137 9.44 -2.90 4.12
N PRO A 138 9.24 -1.65 4.52
CA PRO A 138 8.63 -1.33 5.81
C PRO A 138 7.16 -1.78 5.86
N ILE A 139 6.63 -1.95 7.07
CA ILE A 139 5.18 -2.15 7.31
C ILE A 139 4.43 -1.00 6.64
N GLY A 140 3.32 -1.32 5.98
CA GLY A 140 2.56 -0.39 5.14
C GLY A 140 3.02 -0.32 3.68
N SER A 141 4.16 -0.95 3.32
CA SER A 141 4.55 -1.08 1.90
C SER A 141 3.53 -1.92 1.14
N ARG A 142 3.30 -1.55 -0.11
CA ARG A 142 2.33 -2.18 -1.00
C ARG A 142 3.05 -2.88 -2.16
N ILE A 143 2.57 -4.05 -2.53
CA ILE A 143 3.07 -4.83 -3.67
C ILE A 143 1.90 -5.33 -4.51
N PRO A 144 2.00 -5.36 -5.85
CA PRO A 144 0.91 -5.83 -6.70
C PRO A 144 0.59 -7.32 -6.47
N MET A 145 -0.70 -7.71 -6.51
CA MET A 145 -1.09 -9.11 -6.37
C MET A 145 -0.67 -9.95 -7.57
N TYR A 146 -0.80 -9.43 -8.79
CA TYR A 146 -0.61 -10.22 -10.02
C TYR A 146 0.83 -10.74 -10.20
N CYS A 147 1.85 -10.04 -9.69
CA CYS A 147 3.25 -10.37 -9.94
C CYS A 147 4.05 -10.79 -8.70
N THR A 148 3.40 -10.96 -7.54
CA THR A 148 4.06 -11.35 -6.29
C THR A 148 3.56 -12.70 -5.77
N ALA A 149 4.42 -13.45 -5.07
CA ALA A 149 4.06 -14.76 -4.53
C ALA A 149 2.88 -14.67 -3.54
N SER A 150 2.93 -13.73 -2.61
CA SER A 150 1.82 -13.52 -1.64
C SER A 150 0.51 -13.14 -2.33
N GLY A 151 0.56 -12.26 -3.32
CA GLY A 151 -0.62 -11.86 -4.08
C GLY A 151 -1.21 -13.01 -4.90
N ARG A 152 -0.36 -13.79 -5.60
CA ARG A 152 -0.78 -14.99 -6.35
C ARG A 152 -1.37 -16.07 -5.44
N ALA A 153 -0.80 -16.26 -4.24
CA ALA A 153 -1.34 -17.19 -3.25
C ALA A 153 -2.72 -16.73 -2.75
N TYR A 154 -2.87 -15.44 -2.46
CA TYR A 154 -4.14 -14.86 -2.06
C TYR A 154 -5.21 -15.01 -3.17
N LEU A 155 -4.89 -14.63 -4.41
CA LEU A 155 -5.79 -14.81 -5.56
C LEU A 155 -6.18 -16.27 -5.75
N GLY A 156 -5.25 -17.21 -5.54
CA GLY A 156 -5.50 -18.65 -5.59
C GLY A 156 -6.50 -19.14 -4.53
N ALA A 157 -6.59 -18.47 -3.39
CA ALA A 157 -7.54 -18.81 -2.31
C ALA A 157 -8.97 -18.28 -2.56
N LEU A 158 -9.14 -17.27 -3.43
CA LEU A 158 -10.43 -16.66 -3.74
C LEU A 158 -11.26 -17.51 -4.72
N PRO A 159 -12.59 -17.34 -4.80
CA PRO A 159 -13.39 -17.78 -5.95
C PRO A 159 -12.80 -17.25 -7.26
N GLU A 160 -12.93 -18.01 -8.34
CA GLU A 160 -12.26 -17.70 -9.61
C GLU A 160 -12.73 -16.38 -10.23
N ASP A 161 -14.02 -16.09 -10.12
CA ASP A 161 -14.64 -14.83 -10.56
C ASP A 161 -14.13 -13.63 -9.76
N ALA A 162 -13.93 -13.77 -8.46
CA ALA A 162 -13.35 -12.72 -7.61
C ALA A 162 -11.87 -12.46 -7.94
N ALA A 163 -11.09 -13.52 -8.17
CA ALA A 163 -9.70 -13.39 -8.59
C ALA A 163 -9.59 -12.71 -9.97
N GLN A 164 -10.47 -13.08 -10.91
CA GLN A 164 -10.52 -12.44 -12.24
C GLN A 164 -10.86 -10.95 -12.12
N ALA A 165 -11.87 -10.58 -11.33
CA ALA A 165 -12.25 -9.19 -11.14
C ALA A 165 -11.11 -8.33 -10.57
N ILE A 166 -10.31 -8.88 -9.65
CA ILE A 166 -9.13 -8.19 -9.11
C ILE A 166 -8.06 -8.01 -10.19
N LEU A 167 -7.81 -9.04 -11.00
CA LEU A 167 -6.84 -8.94 -12.10
C LEU A 167 -7.28 -7.93 -13.16
N ASP A 168 -8.56 -7.91 -13.51
CA ASP A 168 -9.12 -6.96 -14.49
C ASP A 168 -9.02 -5.50 -14.00
N ALA A 169 -9.13 -5.28 -12.68
CA ALA A 169 -8.95 -3.98 -12.06
C ALA A 169 -7.47 -3.59 -11.85
N SER A 170 -6.53 -4.53 -12.03
CA SER A 170 -5.11 -4.30 -11.77
C SER A 170 -4.43 -3.58 -12.92
N PRO A 171 -3.59 -2.55 -12.65
CA PRO A 171 -2.73 -1.97 -13.67
C PRO A 171 -1.56 -2.94 -13.93
N LEU A 172 -1.70 -3.82 -14.94
CA LEU A 172 -0.71 -4.85 -15.27
C LEU A 172 0.55 -4.22 -15.89
N GLN A 173 1.42 -3.68 -15.04
CA GLN A 173 2.68 -3.05 -15.45
C GLN A 173 3.83 -4.06 -15.40
N ARG A 174 4.76 -3.93 -16.33
CA ARG A 174 5.99 -4.73 -16.33
C ARG A 174 7.03 -4.09 -15.42
N HIS A 175 7.31 -4.73 -14.28
CA HIS A 175 8.33 -4.27 -13.32
C HIS A 175 9.71 -4.81 -13.65
N THR A 176 9.78 -6.06 -14.16
CA THR A 176 11.00 -6.72 -14.63
C THR A 176 10.77 -7.32 -16.02
N GLN A 177 11.81 -7.81 -16.65
CA GLN A 177 11.68 -8.55 -17.94
C GLN A 177 10.89 -9.86 -17.79
N TRP A 178 10.75 -10.36 -16.57
CA TRP A 178 10.07 -11.61 -16.23
C TRP A 178 8.62 -11.43 -15.78
N THR A 179 8.20 -10.17 -15.54
CA THR A 179 6.85 -9.88 -15.06
C THR A 179 5.81 -10.31 -16.09
N GLU A 180 4.97 -11.27 -15.72
CA GLU A 180 3.82 -11.67 -16.54
C GLU A 180 2.73 -10.61 -16.49
N THR A 181 2.22 -10.22 -17.65
CA THR A 181 1.18 -9.20 -17.79
C THR A 181 0.01 -9.66 -18.69
N ASP A 182 0.08 -10.88 -19.23
CA ASP A 182 -1.03 -11.47 -19.97
C ASP A 182 -2.10 -11.98 -19.00
N PRO A 183 -3.35 -11.47 -19.08
CA PRO A 183 -4.41 -11.86 -18.15
C PRO A 183 -4.71 -13.37 -18.16
N ALA A 184 -4.68 -14.02 -19.32
CA ALA A 184 -4.95 -15.45 -19.43
C ALA A 184 -3.87 -16.28 -18.74
N ARG A 185 -2.61 -15.90 -18.93
CA ARG A 185 -1.46 -16.51 -18.24
C ARG A 185 -1.50 -16.29 -16.73
N LEU A 186 -1.87 -15.09 -16.30
CA LEU A 186 -2.01 -14.79 -14.87
C LEU A 186 -3.08 -15.67 -14.24
N MET A 187 -4.23 -15.89 -14.89
CA MET A 187 -5.24 -16.81 -14.39
C MET A 187 -4.78 -18.28 -14.36
N GLU A 188 -3.95 -18.73 -15.29
CA GLU A 188 -3.32 -20.04 -15.22
C GLU A 188 -2.43 -20.18 -13.97
N ILE A 189 -1.61 -19.16 -13.68
CA ILE A 189 -0.75 -19.10 -12.48
C ILE A 189 -1.59 -19.10 -11.20
N VAL A 190 -2.69 -18.36 -11.16
CA VAL A 190 -3.62 -18.32 -10.02
C VAL A 190 -4.27 -19.71 -9.81
N ARG A 191 -4.71 -20.38 -10.88
CA ARG A 191 -5.25 -21.74 -10.79
C ARG A 191 -4.21 -22.76 -10.32
N GLN A 192 -2.94 -22.57 -10.71
CA GLN A 192 -1.85 -23.39 -10.21
C GLN A 192 -1.63 -23.17 -8.72
N ALA A 193 -1.54 -21.91 -8.27
CA ALA A 193 -1.41 -21.56 -6.85
C ALA A 193 -2.56 -22.15 -6.00
N ARG A 194 -3.78 -22.15 -6.53
CA ARG A 194 -4.94 -22.79 -5.88
C ARG A 194 -4.76 -24.31 -5.70
N ARG A 195 -4.27 -25.00 -6.73
CA ARG A 195 -4.08 -26.48 -6.66
C ARG A 195 -2.95 -26.87 -5.71
N GLU A 196 -1.88 -26.06 -5.68
CA GLU A 196 -0.68 -26.32 -4.89
C GLU A 196 -0.76 -25.79 -3.45
N GLY A 197 -1.67 -24.85 -3.18
CA GLY A 197 -1.77 -24.15 -1.89
C GLY A 197 -0.64 -23.16 -1.63
N ILE A 198 0.26 -22.96 -2.62
CA ILE A 198 1.43 -22.06 -2.55
C ILE A 198 1.61 -21.34 -3.88
N ALA A 199 2.32 -20.23 -3.87
CA ALA A 199 2.75 -19.53 -5.08
C ALA A 199 4.23 -19.18 -5.02
N HIS A 200 4.83 -19.09 -6.19
CA HIS A 200 6.25 -18.72 -6.35
C HIS A 200 6.38 -17.46 -7.18
N ASN A 201 7.41 -16.68 -6.86
CA ASN A 201 7.91 -15.62 -7.72
C ASN A 201 9.36 -15.95 -8.11
N LYS A 202 9.65 -15.92 -9.40
CA LYS A 202 11.01 -16.17 -9.97
C LYS A 202 11.66 -14.87 -10.46
N GLU A 203 11.08 -13.72 -10.07
CA GLU A 203 11.55 -12.40 -10.50
C GLU A 203 12.66 -11.86 -9.61
#